data_7ffb7374ceb4aa2b1fad132899edc1af
#
_entry.id   7ffb7374ceb4aa2b1fad132899edc1af
#
_cell.length_a   1.000
_cell.length_b   1.000
_cell.length_c   1.000
_cell.angle_alpha   90.00
_cell.angle_beta   90.00
_cell.angle_gamma   90.00
#
_symmetry.space_group_name_H-M   'P 1'
#
loop_
_entity.id
_entity.type
_entity.pdbx_description
1 polymer ?
#
loop_
_entity_poly.entity_id
_entity_poly.type
_entity_poly.pdbx_seq_one_letter_code
_entity_poly.pdbx_strand_id
1 'polypeptide(L)'
;MEFEDYKNNLTAENASELISIIIERNADVIGNRQNFVGYMAMRPGVEKRGEHGLFNESNEPIVLDQIAEEVANHPGNVWSHIVSLRREDAIRLGYDNSDRWRELVMRHIADIAEQTKIPLCNLKWYGAFHDTTHHPHIHLIVYSTNPKQ
;
A
#
# COMPACT_ATOMS: atom_id res chain seq x y z
N MET A 1 -13.77 17.15 -6.46
CA MET A 1 -12.57 16.36 -6.23
C MET A 1 -12.91 14.90 -5.98
N GLU A 2 -12.08 14.01 -6.40
CA GLU A 2 -12.33 12.57 -6.31
C GLU A 2 -12.54 12.11 -4.88
N PHE A 3 -11.85 12.72 -3.91
CA PHE A 3 -12.04 12.40 -2.50
C PHE A 3 -13.46 12.72 -2.01
N GLU A 4 -14.04 13.80 -2.50
CA GLU A 4 -15.41 14.16 -2.17
C GLU A 4 -16.42 13.26 -2.88
N ASP A 5 -16.13 12.87 -4.14
CA ASP A 5 -16.94 11.91 -4.86
C ASP A 5 -16.97 10.57 -4.13
N TYR A 6 -15.84 10.15 -3.59
CA TYR A 6 -15.76 8.95 -2.77
C TYR A 6 -16.66 9.07 -1.54
N LYS A 7 -16.64 10.20 -0.85
CA LYS A 7 -17.49 10.42 0.33
C LYS A 7 -18.97 10.42 -0.02
N ASN A 8 -19.33 10.94 -1.18
CA ASN A 8 -20.70 11.07 -1.61
C ASN A 8 -21.27 9.80 -2.22
N ASN A 9 -20.42 8.95 -2.77
CA ASN A 9 -20.81 7.74 -3.47
C ASN A 9 -19.88 6.59 -3.09
N LEU A 10 -20.11 6.03 -1.92
CA LEU A 10 -19.24 5.06 -1.28
C LEU A 10 -19.38 3.68 -1.92
N THR A 11 -18.66 3.47 -3.01
CA THR A 11 -18.58 2.19 -3.71
C THR A 11 -17.14 1.70 -3.75
N ALA A 12 -16.96 0.43 -4.10
CA ALA A 12 -15.62 -0.13 -4.30
C ALA A 12 -14.88 0.58 -5.42
N GLU A 13 -15.58 1.04 -6.45
CA GLU A 13 -15.00 1.79 -7.56
C GLU A 13 -14.46 3.14 -7.10
N ASN A 14 -15.20 3.85 -6.29
CA ASN A 14 -14.77 5.13 -5.76
C ASN A 14 -13.62 4.98 -4.76
N ALA A 15 -13.62 3.90 -3.99
CA ALA A 15 -12.48 3.58 -3.14
C ALA A 15 -11.22 3.33 -3.96
N SER A 16 -11.36 2.74 -5.14
CA SER A 16 -10.25 2.49 -6.06
C SER A 16 -9.70 3.79 -6.65
N GLU A 17 -10.56 4.74 -6.98
CA GLU A 17 -10.12 6.05 -7.44
C GLU A 17 -9.33 6.78 -6.37
N LEU A 18 -9.65 6.58 -5.11
CA LEU A 18 -8.94 7.17 -3.99
C LEU A 18 -7.47 6.75 -3.96
N ILE A 19 -7.15 5.53 -4.36
CA ILE A 19 -5.75 5.06 -4.45
C ILE A 19 -4.95 5.96 -5.39
N SER A 20 -5.54 6.37 -6.52
CA SER A 20 -4.86 7.21 -7.50
C SER A 20 -4.54 8.60 -6.97
N ILE A 21 -5.31 9.10 -6.00
CA ILE A 21 -5.19 10.47 -5.50
C ILE A 21 -4.14 10.58 -4.40
N ILE A 22 -3.97 9.55 -3.60
CA ILE A 22 -3.17 9.59 -2.38
C ILE A 22 -1.72 9.19 -2.64
N ILE A 23 -1.33 9.03 -3.90
CA ILE A 23 0.04 8.67 -4.24
C ILE A 23 0.98 9.81 -3.90
N GLU A 24 1.94 9.53 -3.03
CA GLU A 24 2.97 10.48 -2.65
C GLU A 24 4.34 9.91 -2.92
N ARG A 25 5.21 10.76 -3.47
CA ARG A 25 6.62 10.47 -3.53
C ARG A 25 7.24 11.00 -2.24
N ASN A 26 7.70 10.09 -1.38
CA ASN A 26 8.27 10.50 -0.11
C ASN A 26 9.65 9.92 0.15
N ALA A 27 10.43 9.74 -0.91
CA ALA A 27 11.79 9.22 -0.81
C ALA A 27 12.66 10.03 0.16
N ASP A 28 12.41 11.32 0.24
CA ASP A 28 13.15 12.22 1.14
C ASP A 28 12.56 12.25 2.55
N VAL A 29 11.27 11.97 2.67
CA VAL A 29 10.55 11.96 3.95
C VAL A 29 10.84 10.66 4.70
N ILE A 30 11.05 9.58 3.98
CA ILE A 30 11.47 8.32 4.58
C ILE A 30 12.98 8.42 4.83
N GLY A 31 13.37 9.18 5.83
CA GLY A 31 14.78 9.37 6.19
C GLY A 31 15.52 8.09 6.48
N ASN A 32 14.79 7.03 6.84
CA ASN A 32 15.33 5.70 6.99
C ASN A 32 14.32 4.71 6.42
N ARG A 33 14.48 4.39 5.15
CA ARG A 33 13.57 3.49 4.40
C ARG A 33 13.46 2.11 5.05
N GLN A 34 14.54 1.59 5.60
CA GLN A 34 14.54 0.29 6.26
C GLN A 34 13.61 0.30 7.48
N ASN A 35 13.71 1.33 8.31
CA ASN A 35 12.85 1.47 9.47
C ASN A 35 11.39 1.70 9.08
N PHE A 36 11.14 2.37 7.97
CA PHE A 36 9.78 2.58 7.49
C PHE A 36 9.10 1.26 7.11
N VAL A 37 9.81 0.37 6.43
CA VAL A 37 9.27 -0.95 6.08
C VAL A 37 8.94 -1.73 7.35
N GLY A 38 9.85 -1.76 8.30
CA GLY A 38 9.63 -2.40 9.60
C GLY A 38 8.45 -1.78 10.34
N TYR A 39 8.35 -0.47 10.32
CA TYR A 39 7.26 0.26 10.95
C TYR A 39 5.90 -0.15 10.37
N MET A 40 5.74 -0.15 9.05
CA MET A 40 4.46 -0.51 8.46
C MET A 40 4.10 -1.98 8.66
N ALA A 41 5.09 -2.85 8.73
CA ALA A 41 4.88 -4.30 8.84
C ALA A 41 4.57 -4.76 10.27
N MET A 42 5.05 -4.03 11.28
CA MET A 42 5.02 -4.46 12.68
C MET A 42 4.31 -3.49 13.62
N ARG A 43 3.88 -2.34 13.14
CA ARG A 43 3.22 -1.33 13.96
C ARG A 43 2.01 -1.90 14.69
N PRO A 44 1.73 -1.47 15.95
CA PRO A 44 0.49 -1.84 16.63
C PRO A 44 -0.73 -1.52 15.78
N GLY A 45 -1.66 -2.45 15.67
CA GLY A 45 -2.84 -2.33 14.82
C GLY A 45 -2.71 -2.97 13.46
N VAL A 46 -1.49 -3.36 13.04
CA VAL A 46 -1.33 -4.09 11.78
C VAL A 46 -1.96 -5.49 11.87
N GLU A 47 -2.66 -5.89 10.83
CA GLU A 47 -3.14 -7.27 10.71
C GLU A 47 -1.99 -8.13 10.22
N LYS A 48 -1.48 -8.97 11.10
CA LYS A 48 -0.35 -9.84 10.77
C LYS A 48 -0.80 -11.03 9.93
N ARG A 49 0.03 -11.36 8.94
CA ARG A 49 -0.14 -12.53 8.07
C ARG A 49 1.01 -13.50 8.35
N GLY A 50 1.08 -13.96 9.60
CA GLY A 50 2.21 -14.72 10.12
C GLY A 50 2.98 -13.87 11.13
N GLU A 51 4.27 -13.67 10.92
CA GLU A 51 5.12 -12.90 11.82
C GLU A 51 4.99 -11.38 11.66
N HIS A 52 4.55 -10.93 10.48
CA HIS A 52 4.39 -9.51 10.15
C HIS A 52 3.18 -9.30 9.26
N GLY A 53 2.91 -8.04 8.90
CA GLY A 53 1.72 -7.67 8.14
C GLY A 53 1.92 -7.47 6.64
N LEU A 54 3.14 -7.60 6.11
CA LEU A 54 3.37 -7.38 4.69
C LEU A 54 2.68 -8.42 3.81
N PHE A 55 2.12 -7.94 2.71
CA PHE A 55 1.57 -8.78 1.64
C PHE A 55 1.91 -8.16 0.28
N ASN A 56 1.85 -8.98 -0.76
CA ASN A 56 1.93 -8.55 -2.16
C ASN A 56 1.01 -9.45 -3.00
N GLU A 57 1.23 -9.51 -4.31
CA GLU A 57 0.44 -10.34 -5.22
C GLU A 57 0.72 -11.83 -5.08
N SER A 58 1.83 -12.20 -4.45
CA SER A 58 2.24 -13.59 -4.30
C SER A 58 1.71 -14.18 -2.99
N ASN A 59 1.51 -15.49 -2.98
CA ASN A 59 1.20 -16.24 -1.76
C ASN A 59 2.47 -16.79 -1.10
N GLU A 60 3.64 -16.52 -1.66
CA GLU A 60 4.90 -16.94 -1.08
C GLU A 60 5.24 -16.12 0.16
N PRO A 61 5.91 -16.71 1.14
CA PRO A 61 6.33 -15.98 2.33
C PRO A 61 7.23 -14.80 1.99
N ILE A 62 6.97 -13.67 2.63
CA ILE A 62 7.78 -12.47 2.50
C ILE A 62 8.73 -12.41 3.69
N VAL A 63 10.03 -12.28 3.43
CA VAL A 63 11.02 -12.14 4.48
C VAL A 63 11.23 -10.65 4.74
N LEU A 64 10.72 -10.17 5.88
CA LEU A 64 10.68 -8.74 6.19
C LEU A 64 12.05 -8.08 6.11
N ASP A 65 13.09 -8.71 6.68
CA ASP A 65 14.43 -8.12 6.69
C ASP A 65 15.00 -7.96 5.28
N GLN A 66 14.72 -8.91 4.38
CA GLN A 66 15.15 -8.82 3.00
C GLN A 66 14.48 -7.65 2.27
N ILE A 67 13.19 -7.47 2.49
CA ILE A 67 12.45 -6.38 1.87
C ILE A 67 12.89 -5.03 2.41
N ALA A 68 13.07 -4.94 3.72
CA ALA A 68 13.58 -3.72 4.35
C ALA A 68 14.94 -3.32 3.79
N GLU A 69 15.84 -4.28 3.62
CA GLU A 69 17.16 -4.03 3.04
C GLU A 69 17.06 -3.62 1.57
N GLU A 70 16.24 -4.32 0.79
CA GLU A 70 16.04 -4.00 -0.63
C GLU A 70 15.52 -2.58 -0.81
N VAL A 71 14.53 -2.18 -0.02
CA VAL A 71 13.97 -0.82 -0.08
C VAL A 71 15.00 0.21 0.36
N ALA A 72 15.75 -0.07 1.42
CA ALA A 72 16.78 0.85 1.93
C ALA A 72 17.88 1.10 0.90
N ASN A 73 18.25 0.08 0.13
CA ASN A 73 19.34 0.16 -0.84
C ASN A 73 18.88 0.48 -2.27
N HIS A 74 17.58 0.63 -2.49
CA HIS A 74 17.07 0.95 -3.81
C HIS A 74 17.54 2.33 -4.25
N PRO A 75 18.28 2.45 -5.38
CA PRO A 75 18.83 3.74 -5.81
C PRO A 75 17.81 4.65 -6.46
N GLY A 76 16.67 4.12 -6.89
CA GLY A 76 15.62 4.90 -7.51
C GLY A 76 14.56 5.38 -6.54
N ASN A 77 13.41 5.77 -7.06
CA ASN A 77 12.30 6.26 -6.26
C ASN A 77 11.61 5.13 -5.52
N VAL A 78 11.23 5.43 -4.29
CA VAL A 78 10.32 4.59 -3.50
C VAL A 78 9.08 5.44 -3.22
N TRP A 79 7.94 4.94 -3.65
CA TRP A 79 6.66 5.62 -3.48
C TRP A 79 5.94 5.04 -2.27
N SER A 80 5.32 5.92 -1.52
CA SER A 80 4.52 5.53 -0.36
C SER A 80 3.09 6.02 -0.56
N HIS A 81 2.13 5.13 -0.29
CA HIS A 81 0.71 5.43 -0.43
C HIS A 81 0.01 5.05 0.86
N ILE A 82 -0.95 5.86 1.26
CA ILE A 82 -1.85 5.52 2.36
C ILE A 82 -3.26 5.62 1.82
N VAL A 83 -4.01 4.53 1.93
CA VAL A 83 -5.42 4.49 1.52
C VAL A 83 -6.25 4.14 2.73
N SER A 84 -7.23 4.98 3.07
CA SER A 84 -8.07 4.77 4.25
C SER A 84 -9.55 4.88 3.94
N LEU A 85 -10.34 4.20 4.75
CA LEU A 85 -11.79 4.27 4.74
C LEU A 85 -12.27 4.58 6.15
N ARG A 86 -13.45 5.21 6.27
CA ARG A 86 -14.10 5.31 7.56
C ARG A 86 -14.54 3.90 8.00
N ARG A 87 -14.60 3.68 9.31
CA ARG A 87 -14.92 2.37 9.88
C ARG A 87 -16.23 1.80 9.33
N GLU A 88 -17.26 2.60 9.28
CA GLU A 88 -18.57 2.14 8.80
C GLU A 88 -18.50 1.71 7.33
N ASP A 89 -17.75 2.43 6.53
CA ASP A 89 -17.61 2.13 5.10
C ASP A 89 -16.78 0.89 4.87
N ALA A 90 -15.72 0.71 5.65
CA ALA A 90 -14.89 -0.48 5.59
C ALA A 90 -15.73 -1.74 5.89
N ILE A 91 -16.53 -1.70 6.93
CA ILE A 91 -17.41 -2.81 7.30
C ILE A 91 -18.43 -3.06 6.20
N ARG A 92 -19.11 -2.01 5.75
CA ARG A 92 -20.17 -2.11 4.74
C ARG A 92 -19.66 -2.67 3.42
N LEU A 93 -18.46 -2.29 3.00
CA LEU A 93 -17.86 -2.71 1.74
C LEU A 93 -17.00 -3.98 1.86
N GLY A 94 -16.82 -4.49 3.07
CA GLY A 94 -16.04 -5.69 3.30
C GLY A 94 -14.53 -5.47 3.34
N TYR A 95 -14.08 -4.24 3.57
CA TYR A 95 -12.65 -3.89 3.66
C TYR A 95 -12.15 -3.89 5.10
N ASP A 96 -12.52 -4.89 5.87
CA ASP A 96 -12.11 -5.04 7.26
C ASP A 96 -11.02 -6.10 7.47
N ASN A 97 -10.39 -6.55 6.39
CA ASN A 97 -9.31 -7.54 6.44
C ASN A 97 -8.30 -7.29 5.31
N SER A 98 -7.08 -7.79 5.50
CA SER A 98 -5.99 -7.55 4.55
C SER A 98 -6.23 -8.18 3.18
N ASP A 99 -6.94 -9.30 3.11
CA ASP A 99 -7.19 -9.98 1.83
C ASP A 99 -8.03 -9.12 0.88
N ARG A 100 -9.04 -8.43 1.41
CA ARG A 100 -9.85 -7.53 0.58
C ARG A 100 -9.06 -6.35 0.06
N TRP A 101 -8.22 -5.76 0.90
CA TRP A 101 -7.33 -4.67 0.49
C TRP A 101 -6.31 -5.13 -0.55
N ARG A 102 -5.77 -6.34 -0.36
CA ARG A 102 -4.85 -6.95 -1.33
C ARG A 102 -5.51 -7.09 -2.69
N GLU A 103 -6.74 -7.60 -2.73
CA GLU A 103 -7.51 -7.72 -3.99
C GLU A 103 -7.73 -6.37 -4.66
N LEU A 104 -8.04 -5.35 -3.87
CA LEU A 104 -8.23 -4.00 -4.38
C LEU A 104 -6.97 -3.47 -5.06
N VAL A 105 -5.82 -3.61 -4.42
CA VAL A 105 -4.55 -3.19 -5.00
C VAL A 105 -4.27 -3.97 -6.29
N MET A 106 -4.47 -5.27 -6.27
CA MET A 106 -4.22 -6.12 -7.45
C MET A 106 -5.08 -5.72 -8.65
N ARG A 107 -6.33 -5.32 -8.41
CA ARG A 107 -7.22 -4.85 -9.48
C ARG A 107 -6.78 -3.52 -10.07
N HIS A 108 -6.04 -2.71 -9.32
CA HIS A 108 -5.65 -1.36 -9.74
C HIS A 108 -4.15 -1.18 -9.90
N ILE A 109 -3.42 -2.29 -9.97
CA ILE A 109 -1.97 -2.22 -10.06
C ILE A 109 -1.49 -1.54 -11.34
N ALA A 110 -2.23 -1.66 -12.43
CA ALA A 110 -1.91 -0.99 -13.69
C ALA A 110 -2.02 0.53 -13.54
N ASP A 111 -3.00 1.01 -12.80
CA ASP A 111 -3.17 2.44 -12.53
C ASP A 111 -2.03 2.97 -11.66
N ILE A 112 -1.61 2.19 -10.68
CA ILE A 112 -0.46 2.54 -9.84
C ILE A 112 0.81 2.62 -10.68
N ALA A 113 1.02 1.67 -11.59
CA ALA A 113 2.17 1.67 -12.49
C ALA A 113 2.18 2.94 -13.35
N GLU A 114 1.03 3.32 -13.91
CA GLU A 114 0.90 4.52 -14.71
C GLU A 114 1.22 5.78 -13.89
N GLN A 115 0.68 5.89 -12.70
CA GLN A 115 0.88 7.04 -11.83
C GLN A 115 2.32 7.20 -11.38
N THR A 116 3.00 6.10 -11.10
CA THR A 116 4.40 6.12 -10.68
C THR A 116 5.39 6.14 -11.83
N LYS A 117 4.89 5.97 -13.07
CA LYS A 117 5.70 5.89 -14.29
C LYS A 117 6.67 4.72 -14.27
N ILE A 118 6.27 3.65 -13.62
CA ILE A 118 7.03 2.40 -13.58
C ILE A 118 6.36 1.41 -14.54
N PRO A 119 7.09 0.84 -15.52
CA PRO A 119 6.51 -0.21 -16.36
C PRO A 119 5.93 -1.34 -15.50
N LEU A 120 4.75 -1.81 -15.86
CA LEU A 120 4.03 -2.80 -15.04
C LEU A 120 4.89 -4.05 -14.77
N CYS A 121 5.67 -4.49 -15.77
CA CYS A 121 6.54 -5.65 -15.62
C CYS A 121 7.68 -5.44 -14.61
N ASN A 122 7.99 -4.19 -14.27
CA ASN A 122 9.05 -3.85 -13.33
C ASN A 122 8.51 -3.43 -11.96
N LEU A 123 7.19 -3.37 -11.81
CA LEU A 123 6.59 -2.87 -10.59
C LEU A 123 6.70 -3.88 -9.45
N LYS A 124 7.25 -3.44 -8.33
CA LYS A 124 7.20 -4.19 -7.05
C LYS A 124 6.40 -3.39 -6.06
N TRP A 125 5.61 -4.09 -5.26
CA TRP A 125 4.82 -3.43 -4.23
C TRP A 125 4.62 -4.35 -3.03
N TYR A 126 4.49 -3.72 -1.86
CA TYR A 126 4.15 -4.38 -0.62
C TYR A 126 3.14 -3.52 0.12
N GLY A 127 2.19 -4.17 0.76
CA GLY A 127 1.18 -3.50 1.55
C GLY A 127 1.09 -4.09 2.94
N ALA A 128 0.48 -3.33 3.83
CA ALA A 128 0.13 -3.80 5.18
C ALA A 128 -1.17 -3.13 5.60
N PHE A 129 -2.10 -3.92 6.11
CA PHE A 129 -3.39 -3.41 6.57
C PHE A 129 -3.31 -3.08 8.06
N HIS A 130 -3.67 -1.84 8.38
CA HIS A 130 -3.72 -1.34 9.75
C HIS A 130 -5.17 -1.15 10.16
N ASP A 131 -5.63 -2.00 11.07
CA ASP A 131 -6.98 -1.95 11.59
C ASP A 131 -7.04 -1.02 12.80
N THR A 132 -7.09 0.27 12.52
CA THR A 132 -7.20 1.28 13.57
C THR A 132 -8.66 1.63 13.85
N THR A 133 -8.90 2.26 15.03
CA THR A 133 -10.25 2.47 15.54
C THR A 133 -11.15 3.28 14.62
N HIS A 134 -10.61 4.35 14.01
CA HIS A 134 -11.44 5.30 13.26
C HIS A 134 -11.33 5.11 11.75
N HIS A 135 -10.13 4.82 11.26
CA HIS A 135 -9.86 4.77 9.83
C HIS A 135 -9.00 3.55 9.50
N PRO A 136 -9.62 2.39 9.22
CA PRO A 136 -8.87 1.26 8.68
C PRO A 136 -8.15 1.72 7.42
N HIS A 137 -6.88 1.39 7.30
CA HIS A 137 -6.09 1.86 6.18
C HIS A 137 -5.00 0.86 5.82
N ILE A 138 -4.51 1.00 4.60
CA ILE A 138 -3.32 0.28 4.18
C ILE A 138 -2.19 1.25 3.91
N HIS A 139 -0.99 0.81 4.23
CA HIS A 139 0.23 1.43 3.73
C HIS A 139 0.72 0.61 2.56
N LEU A 140 1.12 1.29 1.50
CA LEU A 140 1.72 0.67 0.32
C LEU A 140 3.10 1.26 0.09
N ILE A 141 4.04 0.39 -0.27
CA ILE A 141 5.34 0.80 -0.82
C ILE A 141 5.40 0.27 -2.24
N VAL A 142 5.80 1.13 -3.16
CA VAL A 142 5.91 0.81 -4.58
C VAL A 142 7.27 1.28 -5.10
N TYR A 143 7.96 0.44 -5.82
CA TYR A 143 9.22 0.78 -6.46
C TYR A 143 9.47 -0.13 -7.65
N SER A 144 10.49 0.20 -8.44
CA SER A 144 10.81 -0.56 -9.63
C SER A 144 11.91 -1.59 -9.37
N THR A 145 11.83 -2.72 -10.07
CA THR A 145 12.96 -3.65 -10.13
C THR A 145 14.14 -3.07 -10.90
N ASN A 146 13.90 -2.04 -11.73
CA ASN A 146 14.94 -1.34 -12.45
C ASN A 146 15.52 -0.24 -11.56
N PRO A 147 16.83 -0.26 -11.24
CA PRO A 147 17.43 0.73 -10.34
C PRO A 147 17.41 2.16 -10.87
N LYS A 148 17.09 2.37 -12.13
CA LYS A 148 17.00 3.69 -12.74
C LYS A 148 15.61 4.32 -12.66
N GLN A 149 14.64 3.58 -12.14
CA GLN A 149 13.25 4.03 -12.06
C GLN A 149 12.77 4.33 -10.64
#